data_2b3b85cea5f981089ea34228cd163a13
#
_entry.id   2b3b85cea5f981089ea34228cd163a13
#
_cell.length_a   1.000
_cell.length_b   1.000
_cell.length_c   1.000
_cell.angle_alpha   90.00
_cell.angle_beta   90.00
_cell.angle_gamma   90.00
#
_symmetry.space_group_name_H-M   'P 1'
#
loop_
_entity.id
_entity.type
_entity.pdbx_description
1 polymer ?
#
loop_
_entity_poly.entity_id
_entity_poly.type
_entity_poly.pdbx_seq_one_letter_code
_entity_poly.pdbx_strand_id
1 'polypeptide(L)'
;IWSRLVGSEMCIRDRDLGVNGSIVGGKIKFKGQDLSKMSPEQLRDIRGNEIAMIYQEPMASLNPAMKVGKQLIEVPIIHEGVSEGEALRRAKEVLVDVKLPDPERILKSYPHQLSGGQQQRIVIAMALMSKPALLILDEPTTALDVTVEAAVVDLVKDLGKKYGTSMLFISHNLGLILETCDQICVMYSGEAVETGSISDVFDKMQHPYTQALFRSIPLPGADKNSRPLVAIPGNFPLPHERPNGCNFGPRCNYFKDGLCNTQAISMNKIKGFDRHFSRCSRIEEINWDTPI
;
A
#
# COMPACT_ATOMS: atom_id res chain seq x y z
N ILE A 1 -7.22 1.05 14.91
CA ILE A 1 -5.88 0.73 14.35
C ILE A 1 -5.38 1.83 13.40
N TRP A 2 -6.16 2.85 13.10
CA TRP A 2 -5.90 3.81 12.04
C TRP A 2 -5.28 5.13 12.50
N SER A 3 -4.58 5.16 13.64
CA SER A 3 -4.09 6.42 14.18
C SER A 3 -2.69 6.86 13.73
N ARG A 4 -1.97 6.04 12.98
CA ARG A 4 -0.70 6.41 12.36
C ARG A 4 -0.54 5.66 11.05
N LEU A 5 -0.60 6.35 9.93
CA LEU A 5 -0.28 5.81 8.61
C LEU A 5 1.22 5.53 8.43
N VAL A 6 2.07 6.19 9.18
CA VAL A 6 3.51 5.90 9.18
C VAL A 6 3.73 4.68 10.08
N GLY A 7 4.00 3.53 9.48
CA GLY A 7 4.24 2.26 10.16
C GLY A 7 2.99 1.40 10.39
N SER A 8 1.82 1.75 9.82
CA SER A 8 0.60 0.95 9.93
C SER A 8 0.75 -0.44 9.30
N GLU A 9 1.52 -0.53 8.25
CA GLU A 9 1.83 -1.75 7.50
C GLU A 9 2.67 -2.70 8.34
N MET A 10 3.72 -2.19 8.99
CA MET A 10 4.51 -2.94 9.97
C MET A 10 3.63 -3.40 11.14
N CYS A 11 2.75 -2.53 11.65
CA CYS A 11 1.82 -2.87 12.72
C CYS A 11 0.85 -3.99 12.29
N ILE A 12 0.37 -3.98 11.05
CA ILE A 12 -0.49 -5.03 10.53
C ILE A 12 0.27 -6.36 10.42
N ARG A 13 1.43 -6.35 9.79
CA ARG A 13 2.25 -7.55 9.60
C ARG A 13 2.91 -8.01 10.89
N ASP A 14 3.57 -7.10 11.59
CA ASP A 14 4.47 -7.45 12.69
C ASP A 14 3.82 -7.31 14.06
N ARG A 15 2.62 -6.68 14.15
CA ARG A 15 2.00 -6.27 15.40
C ARG A 15 2.98 -5.49 16.30
N ASP A 16 4.00 -4.90 15.68
CA ASP A 16 4.95 -4.06 16.37
C ASP A 16 4.37 -2.65 16.51
N LEU A 17 3.65 -2.46 17.59
CA LEU A 17 3.01 -1.19 17.94
C LEU A 17 3.94 -0.30 18.78
N GLY A 18 5.17 -0.76 19.00
CA GLY A 18 6.08 -0.16 19.99
C GLY A 18 5.60 -0.39 21.42
N VAL A 19 6.41 0.06 22.37
CA VAL A 19 6.21 -0.21 23.82
C VAL A 19 4.85 0.31 24.33
N ASN A 20 4.31 1.38 23.71
CA ASN A 20 3.08 2.07 24.16
C ASN A 20 1.88 1.87 23.20
N GLY A 21 2.02 1.00 22.20
CA GLY A 21 0.96 0.75 21.24
C GLY A 21 0.11 -0.47 21.60
N SER A 22 -1.20 -0.39 21.35
CA SER A 22 -2.12 -1.52 21.51
C SER A 22 -3.25 -1.52 20.48
N ILE A 23 -3.72 -2.72 20.11
CA ILE A 23 -4.91 -2.87 19.28
C ILE A 23 -6.13 -2.79 20.22
N VAL A 24 -6.84 -1.67 20.17
CA VAL A 24 -8.00 -1.44 21.05
C VAL A 24 -9.29 -2.09 20.54
N GLY A 25 -9.33 -2.51 19.27
CA GLY A 25 -10.51 -3.16 18.69
C GLY A 25 -10.32 -3.53 17.22
N GLY A 26 -11.35 -4.14 16.64
CA GLY A 26 -11.33 -4.59 15.26
C GLY A 26 -10.74 -5.99 15.06
N LYS A 27 -10.60 -6.39 13.79
CA LYS A 27 -10.05 -7.69 13.37
C LYS A 27 -9.22 -7.52 12.12
N ILE A 28 -8.11 -8.24 12.03
CA ILE A 28 -7.27 -8.32 10.84
C ILE A 28 -7.35 -9.77 10.36
N LYS A 29 -8.15 -10.01 9.29
CA LYS A 29 -8.35 -11.36 8.78
C LYS A 29 -7.47 -11.63 7.57
N PHE A 30 -6.76 -12.76 7.60
CA PHE A 30 -6.00 -13.30 6.48
C PHE A 30 -6.34 -14.78 6.34
N LYS A 31 -6.77 -15.22 5.15
CA LYS A 31 -7.25 -16.60 4.88
C LYS A 31 -8.24 -17.12 5.95
N GLY A 32 -9.15 -16.24 6.43
CA GLY A 32 -10.15 -16.58 7.45
C GLY A 32 -9.66 -16.53 8.89
N GLN A 33 -8.36 -16.44 9.13
CA GLN A 33 -7.74 -16.38 10.47
C GLN A 33 -7.57 -14.93 10.93
N ASP A 34 -7.75 -14.67 12.22
CA ASP A 34 -7.58 -13.33 12.80
C ASP A 34 -6.14 -13.14 13.29
N LEU A 35 -5.34 -12.43 12.53
CA LEU A 35 -3.93 -12.16 12.84
C LEU A 35 -3.77 -11.44 14.19
N SER A 36 -4.77 -10.66 14.64
CA SER A 36 -4.70 -9.93 15.90
C SER A 36 -4.66 -10.84 17.13
N LYS A 37 -5.10 -12.11 16.98
CA LYS A 37 -5.17 -13.11 18.05
C LYS A 37 -4.07 -14.17 17.97
N MET A 38 -3.22 -14.14 16.96
CA MET A 38 -2.16 -15.13 16.79
C MET A 38 -1.03 -14.94 17.79
N SER A 39 -0.38 -16.06 18.15
CA SER A 39 0.85 -16.01 18.93
C SER A 39 2.02 -15.45 18.10
N PRO A 40 3.12 -14.98 18.74
CA PRO A 40 4.31 -14.55 18.01
C PRO A 40 4.87 -15.63 17.08
N GLU A 41 4.82 -16.90 17.46
CA GLU A 41 5.26 -18.04 16.68
C GLU A 41 4.41 -18.21 15.42
N GLN A 42 3.07 -18.21 15.57
CA GLN A 42 2.14 -18.29 14.44
C GLN A 42 2.32 -17.12 13.47
N LEU A 43 2.57 -15.91 13.98
CA LEU A 43 2.87 -14.75 13.12
C LEU A 43 4.19 -14.90 12.39
N ARG A 44 5.21 -15.50 13.02
CA ARG A 44 6.51 -15.76 12.38
C ARG A 44 6.37 -16.71 11.20
N ASP A 45 5.54 -17.74 11.32
CA ASP A 45 5.30 -18.71 10.25
C ASP A 45 4.63 -18.08 9.03
N ILE A 46 3.81 -17.03 9.24
CA ILE A 46 3.12 -16.30 8.16
C ILE A 46 4.04 -15.25 7.51
N ARG A 47 4.86 -14.55 8.33
CA ARG A 47 5.72 -13.47 7.85
C ARG A 47 6.84 -13.99 6.95
N GLY A 48 7.00 -13.34 5.81
CA GLY A 48 7.99 -13.72 4.80
C GLY A 48 7.58 -14.95 3.98
N ASN A 49 6.68 -15.78 4.49
CA ASN A 49 6.19 -16.97 3.81
C ASN A 49 4.86 -16.70 3.09
N GLU A 50 3.80 -16.43 3.83
CA GLU A 50 2.47 -16.21 3.25
C GLU A 50 2.15 -14.73 3.02
N ILE A 51 2.72 -13.84 3.83
CA ILE A 51 2.64 -12.38 3.70
C ILE A 51 4.06 -11.84 3.61
N ALA A 52 4.38 -11.24 2.48
CA ALA A 52 5.65 -10.53 2.28
C ALA A 52 5.41 -9.02 2.17
N MET A 53 6.45 -8.23 2.41
CA MET A 53 6.35 -6.78 2.37
C MET A 53 7.60 -6.17 1.74
N ILE A 54 7.40 -5.15 0.92
CA ILE A 54 8.42 -4.25 0.38
C ILE A 54 8.21 -2.90 1.03
N TYR A 55 9.24 -2.41 1.73
CA TYR A 55 9.21 -1.15 2.49
C TYR A 55 9.52 0.05 1.62
N GLN A 56 9.19 1.25 2.12
CA GLN A 56 9.40 2.55 1.49
C GLN A 56 10.86 2.79 1.05
N GLU A 57 11.84 2.27 1.79
CA GLU A 57 13.25 2.31 1.42
C GLU A 57 13.78 0.89 1.17
N PRO A 58 13.51 0.29 -0.01
CA PRO A 58 13.84 -1.10 -0.24
C PRO A 58 15.34 -1.40 -0.13
N MET A 59 16.20 -0.43 -0.45
CA MET A 59 17.64 -0.61 -0.32
C MET A 59 18.11 -0.77 1.14
N ALA A 60 17.40 -0.15 2.09
CA ALA A 60 17.68 -0.31 3.51
C ALA A 60 17.33 -1.73 4.04
N SER A 61 16.52 -2.48 3.28
CA SER A 61 16.17 -3.86 3.61
C SER A 61 17.27 -4.88 3.32
N LEU A 62 18.31 -4.48 2.56
CA LEU A 62 19.43 -5.35 2.24
C LEU A 62 20.57 -5.19 3.27
N ASN A 63 21.03 -6.31 3.83
CA ASN A 63 22.19 -6.30 4.71
C ASN A 63 23.48 -6.09 3.87
N PRO A 64 24.19 -4.96 4.04
CA PRO A 64 25.35 -4.64 3.21
C PRO A 64 26.55 -5.57 3.46
N ALA A 65 26.60 -6.24 4.60
CA ALA A 65 27.68 -7.17 4.98
C ALA A 65 27.43 -8.62 4.50
N MET A 66 26.27 -8.91 3.91
CA MET A 66 25.93 -10.23 3.42
C MET A 66 25.80 -10.26 1.91
N LYS A 67 26.25 -11.36 1.28
CA LYS A 67 26.02 -11.59 -0.15
C LYS A 67 24.53 -11.74 -0.44
N VAL A 68 24.11 -11.25 -1.60
CA VAL A 68 22.71 -11.29 -2.06
C VAL A 68 22.15 -12.71 -2.06
N GLY A 69 22.93 -13.69 -2.52
CA GLY A 69 22.51 -15.08 -2.54
C GLY A 69 22.11 -15.62 -1.17
N LYS A 70 22.88 -15.27 -0.12
CA LYS A 70 22.56 -15.71 1.25
C LYS A 70 21.24 -15.09 1.75
N GLN A 71 20.99 -13.84 1.42
CA GLN A 71 19.76 -13.15 1.81
C GLN A 71 18.53 -13.72 1.07
N LEU A 72 18.67 -14.03 -0.22
CA LEU A 72 17.58 -14.62 -1.01
C LEU A 72 17.15 -16.00 -0.51
N ILE A 73 18.09 -16.85 -0.11
CA ILE A 73 17.79 -18.23 0.28
C ILE A 73 17.32 -18.40 1.72
N GLU A 74 17.39 -17.34 2.53
CA GLU A 74 17.07 -17.40 3.97
C GLU A 74 15.60 -17.84 4.18
N VAL A 75 14.66 -17.21 3.50
CA VAL A 75 13.22 -17.47 3.65
C VAL A 75 12.86 -18.93 3.32
N PRO A 76 13.19 -19.48 2.13
CA PRO A 76 12.85 -20.86 1.83
C PRO A 76 13.56 -21.89 2.71
N ILE A 77 14.76 -21.62 3.18
CA ILE A 77 15.44 -22.51 4.13
C ILE A 77 14.72 -22.52 5.48
N ILE A 78 14.36 -21.34 6.01
CA ILE A 78 13.76 -21.23 7.35
C ILE A 78 12.31 -21.75 7.35
N HIS A 79 11.50 -21.37 6.37
CA HIS A 79 10.06 -21.67 6.37
C HIS A 79 9.70 -22.99 5.71
N GLU A 80 10.44 -23.40 4.68
CA GLU A 80 10.13 -24.61 3.92
C GLU A 80 11.09 -25.77 4.23
N GLY A 81 12.22 -25.52 4.93
CA GLY A 81 13.22 -26.53 5.24
C GLY A 81 13.95 -27.09 4.02
N VAL A 82 13.94 -26.39 2.89
CA VAL A 82 14.61 -26.86 1.67
C VAL A 82 16.13 -26.79 1.81
N SER A 83 16.85 -27.61 1.06
CA SER A 83 18.32 -27.56 1.03
C SER A 83 18.83 -26.26 0.42
N GLU A 84 20.07 -25.85 0.82
CA GLU A 84 20.71 -24.65 0.26
C GLU A 84 20.82 -24.71 -1.27
N GLY A 85 21.12 -25.89 -1.83
CA GLY A 85 21.21 -26.10 -3.28
C GLY A 85 19.87 -25.85 -3.99
N GLU A 86 18.78 -26.33 -3.42
CA GLU A 86 17.44 -26.10 -3.97
C GLU A 86 17.02 -24.63 -3.82
N ALA A 87 17.30 -24.01 -2.67
CA ALA A 87 17.03 -22.59 -2.46
C ALA A 87 17.82 -21.70 -3.45
N LEU A 88 19.09 -22.01 -3.71
CA LEU A 88 19.90 -21.30 -4.71
C LEU A 88 19.38 -21.49 -6.14
N ARG A 89 18.88 -22.67 -6.49
CA ARG A 89 18.25 -22.92 -7.79
C ARG A 89 17.03 -22.03 -7.96
N ARG A 90 16.13 -22.00 -6.96
CA ARG A 90 14.95 -21.11 -6.97
C ARG A 90 15.34 -19.65 -7.00
N ALA A 91 16.38 -19.24 -6.27
CA ALA A 91 16.86 -17.85 -6.29
C ALA A 91 17.31 -17.42 -7.70
N LYS A 92 17.99 -18.32 -8.46
CA LYS A 92 18.34 -18.02 -9.86
C LYS A 92 17.11 -17.81 -10.73
N GLU A 93 16.09 -18.66 -10.59
CA GLU A 93 14.83 -18.53 -11.33
C GLU A 93 14.12 -17.20 -11.04
N VAL A 94 14.00 -16.83 -9.77
CA VAL A 94 13.37 -15.57 -9.37
C VAL A 94 14.18 -14.37 -9.84
N LEU A 95 15.53 -14.44 -9.83
CA LEU A 95 16.37 -13.36 -10.36
C LEU A 95 16.17 -13.16 -11.88
N VAL A 96 15.97 -14.23 -12.63
CA VAL A 96 15.58 -14.14 -14.05
C VAL A 96 14.20 -13.50 -14.19
N ASP A 97 13.25 -13.89 -13.35
CA ASP A 97 11.89 -13.34 -13.38
C ASP A 97 11.84 -11.83 -13.08
N VAL A 98 12.69 -11.36 -12.18
CA VAL A 98 12.82 -9.91 -11.94
C VAL A 98 13.71 -9.20 -12.97
N LYS A 99 14.01 -9.85 -14.11
CA LYS A 99 14.77 -9.31 -15.24
C LYS A 99 16.17 -8.81 -14.84
N LEU A 100 16.84 -9.53 -13.93
CA LEU A 100 18.24 -9.26 -13.59
C LEU A 100 19.17 -10.14 -14.46
N PRO A 101 20.09 -9.53 -15.21
CA PRO A 101 21.08 -10.27 -16.00
C PRO A 101 22.11 -10.94 -15.07
N ASP A 102 22.66 -12.06 -15.52
CA ASP A 102 23.72 -12.79 -14.85
C ASP A 102 23.40 -13.12 -13.36
N PRO A 103 22.41 -13.99 -13.09
CA PRO A 103 22.01 -14.37 -11.74
C PRO A 103 23.16 -14.90 -10.88
N GLU A 104 24.13 -15.60 -11.50
CA GLU A 104 25.27 -16.16 -10.76
C GLU A 104 26.20 -15.09 -10.21
N ARG A 105 26.47 -14.05 -10.97
CA ARG A 105 27.23 -12.90 -10.51
C ARG A 105 26.47 -12.16 -9.40
N ILE A 106 25.16 -11.93 -9.58
CA ILE A 106 24.31 -11.24 -8.61
C ILE A 106 24.31 -11.99 -7.27
N LEU A 107 24.14 -13.31 -7.25
CA LEU A 107 24.15 -14.12 -6.04
C LEU A 107 25.46 -14.02 -5.24
N LYS A 108 26.59 -13.84 -5.94
CA LYS A 108 27.92 -13.70 -5.33
C LYS A 108 28.26 -12.26 -4.91
N SER A 109 27.49 -11.27 -5.39
CA SER A 109 27.73 -9.85 -5.12
C SER A 109 27.21 -9.43 -3.75
N TYR A 110 27.78 -8.35 -3.23
CA TYR A 110 27.25 -7.61 -2.08
C TYR A 110 26.33 -6.48 -2.58
N PRO A 111 25.36 -6.01 -1.77
CA PRO A 111 24.43 -4.94 -2.18
C PRO A 111 25.13 -3.69 -2.73
N HIS A 112 26.20 -3.23 -2.10
CA HIS A 112 26.95 -2.04 -2.51
C HIS A 112 27.65 -2.15 -3.89
N GLN A 113 27.76 -3.35 -4.46
CA GLN A 113 28.34 -3.61 -5.79
C GLN A 113 27.30 -3.52 -6.92
N LEU A 114 26.05 -3.21 -6.59
CA LEU A 114 24.91 -3.23 -7.49
C LEU A 114 24.27 -1.85 -7.58
N SER A 115 23.68 -1.51 -8.73
CA SER A 115 22.93 -0.27 -8.89
C SER A 115 21.64 -0.27 -8.06
N GLY A 116 21.09 0.92 -7.75
CA GLY A 116 19.86 1.05 -7.01
C GLY A 116 18.69 0.26 -7.62
N GLY A 117 18.52 0.31 -8.94
CA GLY A 117 17.49 -0.48 -9.62
C GLY A 117 17.73 -2.00 -9.56
N GLN A 118 18.99 -2.46 -9.51
CA GLN A 118 19.29 -3.87 -9.25
C GLN A 118 18.98 -4.28 -7.82
N GLN A 119 19.35 -3.45 -6.84
CA GLN A 119 19.03 -3.69 -5.43
C GLN A 119 17.52 -3.77 -5.20
N GLN A 120 16.74 -2.88 -5.80
CA GLN A 120 15.29 -2.91 -5.71
C GLN A 120 14.69 -4.19 -6.28
N ARG A 121 15.15 -4.62 -7.47
CA ARG A 121 14.70 -5.90 -8.05
C ARG A 121 15.08 -7.10 -7.20
N ILE A 122 16.21 -7.03 -6.47
CA ILE A 122 16.59 -8.06 -5.50
C ILE A 122 15.63 -8.08 -4.31
N VAL A 123 15.22 -6.92 -3.77
CA VAL A 123 14.23 -6.88 -2.69
C VAL A 123 12.89 -7.43 -3.14
N ILE A 124 12.47 -7.13 -4.38
CA ILE A 124 11.27 -7.75 -4.98
C ILE A 124 11.46 -9.28 -5.09
N ALA A 125 12.62 -9.73 -5.56
CA ALA A 125 12.94 -11.15 -5.64
C ALA A 125 12.89 -11.83 -4.27
N MET A 126 13.46 -11.21 -3.23
CA MET A 126 13.41 -11.73 -1.86
C MET A 126 11.98 -11.89 -1.35
N ALA A 127 11.12 -10.88 -1.60
CA ALA A 127 9.71 -10.91 -1.19
C ALA A 127 8.91 -12.02 -1.91
N LEU A 128 9.35 -12.43 -3.11
CA LEU A 128 8.66 -13.43 -3.93
C LEU A 128 9.25 -14.85 -3.81
N MET A 129 10.35 -15.04 -3.06
CA MET A 129 11.01 -16.35 -2.91
C MET A 129 10.08 -17.45 -2.40
N SER A 130 9.17 -17.12 -1.49
CA SER A 130 8.17 -18.01 -0.90
C SER A 130 6.86 -18.07 -1.70
N LYS A 131 6.73 -17.30 -2.78
CA LYS A 131 5.47 -17.14 -3.53
C LYS A 131 4.30 -16.80 -2.60
N PRO A 132 4.36 -15.66 -1.89
CA PRO A 132 3.40 -15.32 -0.85
C PRO A 132 2.00 -15.16 -1.42
N ALA A 133 0.98 -15.43 -0.61
CA ALA A 133 -0.41 -15.19 -0.98
C ALA A 133 -0.76 -13.69 -1.00
N LEU A 134 -0.05 -12.88 -0.20
CA LEU A 134 -0.21 -11.43 -0.14
C LEU A 134 1.17 -10.74 -0.15
N LEU A 135 1.34 -9.78 -1.06
CA LEU A 135 2.48 -8.87 -1.11
C LEU A 135 2.01 -7.46 -0.77
N ILE A 136 2.56 -6.87 0.29
CA ILE A 136 2.32 -5.49 0.68
C ILE A 136 3.46 -4.64 0.10
N LEU A 137 3.10 -3.57 -0.59
CA LEU A 137 4.03 -2.65 -1.23
C LEU A 137 3.80 -1.25 -0.63
N ASP A 138 4.72 -0.83 0.24
CA ASP A 138 4.66 0.45 0.92
C ASP A 138 5.56 1.44 0.19
N GLU A 139 4.95 2.30 -0.61
CA GLU A 139 5.61 3.28 -1.47
C GLU A 139 6.81 2.69 -2.24
N PRO A 140 6.62 1.58 -2.99
CA PRO A 140 7.73 0.79 -3.53
C PRO A 140 8.57 1.52 -4.58
N THR A 141 8.15 2.69 -5.00
CA THR A 141 8.78 3.49 -6.07
C THR A 141 9.33 4.83 -5.58
N THR A 142 9.24 5.12 -4.28
CA THR A 142 9.83 6.33 -3.69
C THR A 142 11.34 6.37 -3.96
N ALA A 143 11.83 7.52 -4.37
CA ALA A 143 13.22 7.79 -4.77
C ALA A 143 13.68 7.17 -6.11
N LEU A 144 12.74 6.71 -6.95
CA LEU A 144 13.03 6.32 -8.33
C LEU A 144 12.66 7.45 -9.32
N ASP A 145 13.33 7.46 -10.45
CA ASP A 145 12.87 8.27 -11.57
C ASP A 145 11.60 7.65 -12.20
N VAL A 146 10.79 8.48 -12.86
CA VAL A 146 9.47 8.08 -13.40
C VAL A 146 9.56 6.90 -14.36
N THR A 147 10.66 6.79 -15.13
CA THR A 147 10.83 5.71 -16.09
C THR A 147 11.09 4.37 -15.39
N VAL A 148 11.92 4.39 -14.35
CA VAL A 148 12.21 3.21 -13.54
C VAL A 148 10.99 2.82 -12.70
N GLU A 149 10.25 3.80 -12.19
CA GLU A 149 9.00 3.57 -11.45
C GLU A 149 8.01 2.72 -12.27
N ALA A 150 7.68 3.17 -13.49
CA ALA A 150 6.76 2.44 -14.37
C ALA A 150 7.24 1.01 -14.64
N ALA A 151 8.54 0.83 -14.95
CA ALA A 151 9.10 -0.49 -15.20
C ALA A 151 9.08 -1.43 -14.00
N VAL A 152 9.21 -0.90 -12.78
CA VAL A 152 9.11 -1.68 -11.52
C VAL A 152 7.67 -2.08 -11.25
N VAL A 153 6.72 -1.19 -11.46
CA VAL A 153 5.29 -1.46 -11.26
C VAL A 153 4.81 -2.54 -12.23
N ASP A 154 5.14 -2.41 -13.51
CA ASP A 154 4.80 -3.43 -14.52
C ASP A 154 5.42 -4.78 -14.18
N LEU A 155 6.68 -4.79 -13.77
CA LEU A 155 7.35 -6.01 -13.32
C LEU A 155 6.58 -6.68 -12.16
N VAL A 156 6.21 -5.91 -11.13
CA VAL A 156 5.49 -6.42 -9.96
C VAL A 156 4.12 -6.95 -10.37
N LYS A 157 3.38 -6.27 -11.25
CA LYS A 157 2.09 -6.73 -11.79
C LYS A 157 2.22 -8.07 -12.51
N ASP A 158 3.22 -8.19 -13.39
CA ASP A 158 3.48 -9.43 -14.14
C ASP A 158 3.80 -10.60 -13.20
N LEU A 159 4.64 -10.34 -12.20
CA LEU A 159 5.02 -11.34 -11.20
C LEU A 159 3.84 -11.74 -10.30
N GLY A 160 2.99 -10.79 -9.91
CA GLY A 160 1.78 -11.08 -9.17
C GLY A 160 0.83 -12.02 -9.93
N LYS A 161 0.62 -11.76 -11.21
CA LYS A 161 -0.16 -12.66 -12.08
C LYS A 161 0.51 -14.03 -12.22
N LYS A 162 1.83 -14.05 -12.44
CA LYS A 162 2.60 -15.29 -12.60
C LYS A 162 2.54 -16.19 -11.38
N TYR A 163 2.65 -15.61 -10.19
CA TYR A 163 2.67 -16.35 -8.92
C TYR A 163 1.31 -16.48 -8.23
N GLY A 164 0.26 -15.82 -8.74
CA GLY A 164 -1.05 -15.80 -8.11
C GLY A 164 -1.08 -15.03 -6.79
N THR A 165 -0.19 -14.04 -6.62
CA THR A 165 -0.05 -13.22 -5.41
C THR A 165 -1.02 -12.05 -5.45
N SER A 166 -1.83 -11.89 -4.41
CA SER A 166 -2.62 -10.67 -4.19
C SER A 166 -1.71 -9.52 -3.74
N MET A 167 -2.02 -8.29 -4.17
CA MET A 167 -1.17 -7.14 -3.87
C MET A 167 -1.95 -6.06 -3.13
N LEU A 168 -1.32 -5.48 -2.11
CA LEU A 168 -1.78 -4.29 -1.41
C LEU A 168 -0.77 -3.16 -1.67
N PHE A 169 -1.12 -2.23 -2.55
CA PHE A 169 -0.32 -1.04 -2.81
C PHE A 169 -0.69 0.07 -1.84
N ILE A 170 0.31 0.69 -1.23
CA ILE A 170 0.19 1.90 -0.44
C ILE A 170 1.01 2.95 -1.18
N SER A 171 0.38 4.01 -1.64
CA SER A 171 1.04 5.05 -2.43
C SER A 171 0.30 6.38 -2.33
N HIS A 172 1.06 7.47 -2.40
CA HIS A 172 0.52 8.81 -2.63
C HIS A 172 0.44 9.17 -4.13
N ASN A 173 0.99 8.33 -5.01
CA ASN A 173 0.91 8.50 -6.46
C ASN A 173 -0.39 7.89 -6.98
N LEU A 174 -1.42 8.73 -7.14
CA LEU A 174 -2.73 8.29 -7.58
C LEU A 174 -2.73 7.78 -9.02
N GLY A 175 -1.90 8.32 -9.89
CA GLY A 175 -1.75 7.84 -11.27
C GLY A 175 -1.35 6.37 -11.31
N LEU A 176 -0.35 6.01 -10.50
CA LEU A 176 0.10 4.63 -10.33
C LEU A 176 -1.03 3.71 -9.83
N ILE A 177 -1.80 4.14 -8.83
CA ILE A 177 -2.92 3.37 -8.29
C ILE A 177 -4.00 3.13 -9.34
N LEU A 178 -4.34 4.16 -10.12
CA LEU A 178 -5.35 4.07 -11.19
C LEU A 178 -4.97 3.07 -12.29
N GLU A 179 -3.69 2.98 -12.63
CA GLU A 179 -3.20 2.06 -13.67
C GLU A 179 -2.97 0.63 -13.16
N THR A 180 -2.84 0.47 -11.83
CA THR A 180 -2.30 -0.77 -11.26
C THR A 180 -3.33 -1.58 -10.50
N CYS A 181 -4.27 -0.93 -9.81
CA CYS A 181 -5.16 -1.57 -8.86
C CYS A 181 -6.57 -1.78 -9.42
N ASP A 182 -7.27 -2.81 -8.93
CA ASP A 182 -8.68 -3.05 -9.24
C ASP A 182 -9.60 -2.33 -8.24
N GLN A 183 -9.12 -2.15 -7.01
CA GLN A 183 -9.85 -1.58 -5.89
C GLN A 183 -9.05 -0.46 -5.24
N ILE A 184 -9.73 0.55 -4.72
CA ILE A 184 -9.10 1.65 -4.01
C ILE A 184 -9.73 1.84 -2.62
N CYS A 185 -8.89 2.21 -1.67
CA CYS A 185 -9.31 2.72 -0.37
C CYS A 185 -8.63 4.07 -0.14
N VAL A 186 -9.40 5.15 -0.23
CA VAL A 186 -8.90 6.50 0.06
C VAL A 186 -8.93 6.72 1.56
N MET A 187 -7.80 7.16 2.10
CA MET A 187 -7.64 7.37 3.54
C MET A 187 -7.35 8.84 3.88
N TYR A 188 -7.95 9.32 4.95
CA TYR A 188 -7.68 10.64 5.50
C TYR A 188 -7.57 10.58 7.03
N SER A 189 -6.51 11.14 7.58
CA SER A 189 -6.29 11.19 9.05
C SER A 189 -6.51 9.84 9.75
N GLY A 190 -6.01 8.74 9.16
CA GLY A 190 -6.09 7.39 9.74
C GLY A 190 -7.43 6.68 9.57
N GLU A 191 -8.37 7.25 8.82
CA GLU A 191 -9.66 6.62 8.52
C GLU A 191 -9.85 6.42 7.02
N ALA A 192 -10.45 5.27 6.65
CA ALA A 192 -10.96 5.09 5.31
C ALA A 192 -12.14 6.03 5.09
N VAL A 193 -12.06 6.89 4.08
CA VAL A 193 -13.12 7.86 3.76
C VAL A 193 -13.95 7.45 2.56
N GLU A 194 -13.35 6.73 1.62
CA GLU A 194 -14.05 6.20 0.45
C GLU A 194 -13.38 4.91 -0.02
N THR A 195 -14.17 3.91 -0.41
CA THR A 195 -13.67 2.62 -0.93
C THR A 195 -14.56 2.12 -2.05
N GLY A 196 -13.95 1.48 -3.05
CA GLY A 196 -14.68 0.91 -4.15
C GLY A 196 -13.80 0.32 -5.23
N SER A 197 -14.39 -0.10 -6.36
CA SER A 197 -13.60 -0.35 -7.56
C SER A 197 -12.97 0.96 -8.04
N ILE A 198 -11.85 0.87 -8.75
CA ILE A 198 -11.21 2.07 -9.34
C ILE A 198 -12.22 2.82 -10.21
N SER A 199 -12.95 2.11 -11.10
CA SER A 199 -13.96 2.71 -11.97
C SER A 199 -15.07 3.42 -11.19
N ASP A 200 -15.66 2.75 -10.19
CA ASP A 200 -16.79 3.32 -9.45
C ASP A 200 -16.39 4.59 -8.68
N VAL A 201 -15.23 4.54 -7.99
CA VAL A 201 -14.74 5.70 -7.22
C VAL A 201 -14.29 6.83 -8.14
N PHE A 202 -13.65 6.51 -9.27
CA PHE A 202 -13.17 7.52 -10.21
C PHE A 202 -14.32 8.22 -10.95
N ASP A 203 -15.31 7.44 -11.42
CA ASP A 203 -16.46 7.98 -12.16
C ASP A 203 -17.44 8.75 -11.25
N LYS A 204 -17.58 8.32 -10.00
CA LYS A 204 -18.52 8.92 -9.03
C LYS A 204 -17.95 9.05 -7.64
N MET A 205 -16.95 9.95 -7.48
CA MET A 205 -16.40 10.28 -6.16
C MET A 205 -17.50 10.80 -5.24
N GLN A 206 -17.68 10.14 -4.09
CA GLN A 206 -18.75 10.41 -3.13
C GLN A 206 -18.24 10.87 -1.76
N HIS A 207 -16.96 11.29 -1.69
CA HIS A 207 -16.40 11.95 -0.53
C HIS A 207 -15.71 13.25 -0.92
N PRO A 208 -15.96 14.38 -0.23
CA PRO A 208 -15.36 15.67 -0.58
C PRO A 208 -13.83 15.67 -0.59
N TYR A 209 -13.20 14.91 0.31
CA TYR A 209 -11.75 14.75 0.29
C TYR A 209 -11.25 14.04 -0.96
N THR A 210 -11.91 12.96 -1.38
CA THR A 210 -11.55 12.24 -2.61
C THR A 210 -11.60 13.16 -3.81
N GLN A 211 -12.67 13.95 -3.95
CA GLN A 211 -12.77 14.95 -5.02
C GLN A 211 -11.65 15.99 -4.96
N ALA A 212 -11.40 16.53 -3.77
CA ALA A 212 -10.34 17.52 -3.57
C ALA A 212 -8.94 16.95 -3.87
N LEU A 213 -8.69 15.70 -3.47
CA LEU A 213 -7.45 14.99 -3.77
C LEU A 213 -7.23 14.82 -5.28
N PHE A 214 -8.25 14.37 -6.00
CA PHE A 214 -8.18 14.22 -7.46
C PHE A 214 -7.99 15.54 -8.20
N ARG A 215 -8.51 16.65 -7.68
CA ARG A 215 -8.32 18.01 -8.25
C ARG A 215 -6.95 18.59 -7.98
N SER A 216 -6.27 18.14 -6.95
CA SER A 216 -4.92 18.59 -6.60
C SER A 216 -3.81 17.91 -7.39
N ILE A 217 -4.14 16.91 -8.24
CA ILE A 217 -3.18 16.09 -8.97
C ILE A 217 -3.21 16.42 -10.46
N PRO A 218 -2.03 16.58 -11.11
CA PRO A 218 -1.97 16.74 -12.55
C PRO A 218 -2.37 15.42 -13.23
N LEU A 219 -3.36 15.49 -14.14
CA LEU A 219 -3.70 14.37 -14.99
C LEU A 219 -2.91 14.42 -16.30
N PRO A 220 -2.54 13.27 -16.86
CA PRO A 220 -1.91 13.21 -18.18
C PRO A 220 -2.76 13.94 -19.23
N GLY A 221 -2.14 14.82 -20.00
CA GLY A 221 -2.82 15.59 -21.08
C GLY A 221 -3.60 16.81 -20.61
N ALA A 222 -3.74 17.08 -19.31
CA ALA A 222 -4.33 18.30 -18.81
C ALA A 222 -3.29 19.42 -18.73
N ASP A 223 -3.64 20.62 -19.22
CA ASP A 223 -2.82 21.82 -19.04
C ASP A 223 -3.38 22.71 -17.90
N LYS A 224 -2.57 23.66 -17.45
CA LYS A 224 -2.94 24.60 -16.36
C LYS A 224 -4.15 25.48 -16.68
N ASN A 225 -4.50 25.66 -17.94
CA ASN A 225 -5.61 26.51 -18.36
C ASN A 225 -6.90 25.70 -18.45
N SER A 226 -6.81 24.46 -18.92
CA SER A 226 -7.97 23.55 -19.02
C SER A 226 -8.35 22.96 -17.65
N ARG A 227 -7.35 22.75 -16.77
CA ARG A 227 -7.56 22.19 -15.43
C ARG A 227 -6.57 22.77 -14.41
N PRO A 228 -6.88 23.91 -13.79
CA PRO A 228 -6.04 24.46 -12.75
C PRO A 228 -5.99 23.51 -11.54
N LEU A 229 -4.79 23.29 -11.01
CA LEU A 229 -4.61 22.52 -9.78
C LEU A 229 -5.14 23.31 -8.59
N VAL A 230 -6.01 22.69 -7.81
CA VAL A 230 -6.60 23.32 -6.62
C VAL A 230 -6.01 22.66 -5.38
N ALA A 231 -5.27 23.42 -4.58
CA ALA A 231 -4.77 22.94 -3.31
C ALA A 231 -5.90 22.74 -2.30
N ILE A 232 -5.83 21.67 -1.52
CA ILE A 232 -6.79 21.43 -0.43
C ILE A 232 -6.52 22.44 0.68
N PRO A 233 -7.46 23.34 1.03
CA PRO A 233 -7.25 24.41 2.00
C PRO A 233 -7.07 23.86 3.42
N GLY A 234 -6.45 24.68 4.30
CA GLY A 234 -6.29 24.41 5.73
C GLY A 234 -5.22 23.37 6.05
N ASN A 235 -4.97 23.18 7.34
CA ASN A 235 -3.96 22.25 7.84
C ASN A 235 -4.54 20.85 8.10
N PHE A 236 -3.68 19.86 8.01
CA PHE A 236 -4.01 18.50 8.39
C PHE A 236 -4.16 18.41 9.92
N PRO A 237 -5.27 17.87 10.46
CA PRO A 237 -5.47 17.80 11.91
C PRO A 237 -4.48 16.80 12.55
N LEU A 238 -3.82 17.25 13.61
CA LEU A 238 -3.03 16.34 14.43
C LEU A 238 -3.94 15.30 15.12
N PRO A 239 -3.43 14.14 15.56
CA PRO A 239 -4.26 13.11 16.17
C PRO A 239 -5.11 13.58 17.35
N HIS A 240 -4.61 14.54 18.15
CA HIS A 240 -5.32 15.11 19.29
C HIS A 240 -6.27 16.26 18.93
N GLU A 241 -6.19 16.76 17.69
CA GLU A 241 -7.05 17.85 17.17
C GLU A 241 -8.21 17.32 16.33
N ARG A 242 -8.33 15.99 16.19
CA ARG A 242 -9.39 15.39 15.40
C ARG A 242 -10.77 15.74 15.97
N PRO A 243 -11.71 16.17 15.12
CA PRO A 243 -13.07 16.44 15.56
C PRO A 243 -13.79 15.14 15.94
N ASN A 244 -14.86 15.26 16.73
CA ASN A 244 -15.70 14.11 17.11
C ASN A 244 -16.44 13.45 15.92
N GLY A 245 -16.56 14.16 14.78
CA GLY A 245 -17.28 13.69 13.59
C GLY A 245 -16.33 13.38 12.42
N CYS A 246 -16.55 14.06 11.31
CA CYS A 246 -15.74 13.89 10.11
C CYS A 246 -14.34 14.53 10.29
N ASN A 247 -13.29 13.72 10.19
CA ASN A 247 -11.92 14.22 10.30
C ASN A 247 -11.56 15.25 9.21
N PHE A 248 -12.22 15.19 8.05
CA PHE A 248 -12.06 16.18 6.98
C PHE A 248 -12.92 17.43 7.17
N GLY A 249 -13.87 17.41 8.13
CA GLY A 249 -14.83 18.49 8.38
C GLY A 249 -14.23 19.89 8.38
N PRO A 250 -13.14 20.17 9.13
CA PRO A 250 -12.50 21.50 9.18
C PRO A 250 -11.98 22.03 7.83
N ARG A 251 -11.80 21.17 6.84
CA ARG A 251 -11.30 21.51 5.49
C ARG A 251 -12.33 21.27 4.39
N CYS A 252 -13.55 20.88 4.78
CA CYS A 252 -14.60 20.49 3.85
C CYS A 252 -15.47 21.67 3.45
N ASN A 253 -15.54 21.98 2.16
CA ASN A 253 -16.40 23.05 1.62
C ASN A 253 -17.90 22.76 1.82
N TYR A 254 -18.25 21.50 2.07
CA TYR A 254 -19.64 21.06 2.33
C TYR A 254 -19.92 20.81 3.81
N PHE A 255 -19.06 21.31 4.71
CA PHE A 255 -19.26 21.13 6.15
C PHE A 255 -20.62 21.70 6.59
N LYS A 256 -21.33 20.94 7.40
CA LYS A 256 -22.59 21.33 8.01
C LYS A 256 -22.53 21.08 9.51
N ASP A 257 -22.59 22.17 10.28
CA ASP A 257 -22.60 22.10 11.72
C ASP A 257 -23.84 21.31 12.24
N GLY A 258 -23.68 20.59 13.33
CA GLY A 258 -24.72 19.74 13.88
C GLY A 258 -24.95 18.40 13.13
N LEU A 259 -24.28 18.19 11.96
CA LEU A 259 -24.35 16.95 11.20
C LEU A 259 -22.98 16.30 11.00
N CYS A 260 -21.97 17.10 10.65
CA CYS A 260 -20.64 16.59 10.33
C CYS A 260 -19.71 16.50 11.56
N ASN A 261 -20.07 17.09 12.69
CA ASN A 261 -19.21 17.22 13.89
C ASN A 261 -19.82 16.67 15.18
N THR A 262 -20.96 16.01 15.13
CA THR A 262 -21.66 15.55 16.34
C THR A 262 -21.30 14.14 16.78
N GLN A 263 -21.04 13.25 15.83
CA GLN A 263 -20.73 11.84 16.09
C GLN A 263 -19.86 11.24 15.00
N ALA A 264 -19.22 10.11 15.31
CA ALA A 264 -18.45 9.34 14.33
C ALA A 264 -19.32 8.95 13.12
N ILE A 265 -18.81 9.21 11.91
CA ILE A 265 -19.53 8.92 10.68
C ILE A 265 -19.17 7.51 10.21
N SER A 266 -20.19 6.69 9.98
CA SER A 266 -20.03 5.33 9.45
C SER A 266 -19.75 5.33 7.94
N MET A 267 -19.13 4.26 7.46
CA MET A 267 -19.04 3.97 6.03
C MET A 267 -20.42 3.55 5.53
N ASN A 268 -20.99 4.31 4.59
CA ASN A 268 -22.31 4.06 4.01
C ASN A 268 -22.16 3.56 2.58
N LYS A 269 -22.95 2.56 2.20
CA LYS A 269 -22.99 2.04 0.84
C LYS A 269 -23.63 3.06 -0.09
N ILE A 270 -23.01 3.29 -1.24
CA ILE A 270 -23.52 4.19 -2.26
C ILE A 270 -24.60 3.46 -3.09
N LYS A 271 -25.74 4.13 -3.30
CA LYS A 271 -26.86 3.57 -4.10
C LYS A 271 -26.41 3.32 -5.55
N GLY A 272 -26.77 2.15 -6.07
CA GLY A 272 -26.45 1.77 -7.45
C GLY A 272 -25.10 1.09 -7.63
N PHE A 273 -24.32 0.93 -6.56
CA PHE A 273 -23.03 0.26 -6.58
C PHE A 273 -22.96 -0.91 -5.59
N ASP A 274 -22.29 -2.01 -5.98
CA ASP A 274 -22.20 -3.18 -5.11
C ASP A 274 -21.15 -3.03 -4.01
N ARG A 275 -20.03 -2.40 -4.32
CA ARG A 275 -18.87 -2.30 -3.43
C ARG A 275 -18.31 -0.88 -3.28
N HIS A 276 -19.12 0.15 -3.53
CA HIS A 276 -18.74 1.54 -3.35
C HIS A 276 -19.31 2.06 -2.02
N PHE A 277 -18.43 2.56 -1.16
CA PHE A 277 -18.78 3.06 0.18
C PHE A 277 -18.11 4.40 0.42
N SER A 278 -18.79 5.30 1.13
CA SER A 278 -18.25 6.60 1.54
C SER A 278 -18.56 6.91 3.00
N ARG A 279 -17.63 7.57 3.67
CA ARG A 279 -17.76 8.05 5.05
C ARG A 279 -18.17 9.53 5.06
N CYS A 280 -19.29 9.84 4.42
CA CYS A 280 -19.86 11.18 4.39
C CYS A 280 -21.31 11.15 4.86
N SER A 281 -21.69 12.02 5.80
CA SER A 281 -23.07 12.15 6.27
C SER A 281 -23.99 12.85 5.27
N ARG A 282 -23.41 13.51 4.24
CA ARG A 282 -24.14 14.32 3.25
C ARG A 282 -24.16 13.76 1.86
N ILE A 283 -23.95 12.45 1.69
CA ILE A 283 -23.89 11.79 0.37
C ILE A 283 -25.08 12.13 -0.51
N GLU A 284 -26.28 12.16 0.06
CA GLU A 284 -27.53 12.41 -0.67
C GLU A 284 -27.85 13.92 -0.86
N GLU A 285 -27.20 14.82 -0.10
CA GLU A 285 -27.44 16.27 -0.14
C GLU A 285 -26.49 17.02 -1.09
N ILE A 286 -25.29 16.47 -1.33
CA ILE A 286 -24.28 17.12 -2.15
C ILE A 286 -24.60 16.86 -3.64
N ASN A 287 -24.62 17.94 -4.42
CA ASN A 287 -24.63 17.80 -5.88
C ASN A 287 -23.21 17.47 -6.37
N TRP A 288 -22.96 16.20 -6.66
CA TRP A 288 -21.65 15.70 -7.05
C TRP A 288 -21.26 16.04 -8.50
N ASP A 289 -22.22 16.45 -9.32
CA ASP A 289 -22.01 16.84 -10.72
C ASP A 289 -21.51 18.28 -10.87
N THR A 290 -21.60 19.07 -9.80
CA THR A 290 -21.11 20.46 -9.81
C THR A 290 -19.60 20.45 -9.54
N PRO A 291 -18.76 20.97 -10.43
CA PRO A 291 -17.34 21.20 -10.14
C PRO A 291 -17.22 22.20 -8.99
N ILE A 292 -16.47 21.87 -7.94
CA ILE A 292 -16.10 22.82 -6.88
C ILE A 292 -15.04 23.75 -7.41
#